data_4e356280fcc6dd8b1175848460dc846e
#
_entry.id   4e356280fcc6dd8b1175848460dc846e
#
_cell.length_a   1.000
_cell.length_b   1.000
_cell.length_c   1.000
_cell.angle_alpha   90.00
_cell.angle_beta   90.00
_cell.angle_gamma   90.00
#
_symmetry.space_group_name_H-M   'P 1'
#
loop_
_entity.id
_entity.type
_entity.pdbx_description
1 polymer ?
#
loop_
_entity_poly.entity_id
_entity_poly.type
_entity_poly.pdbx_seq_one_letter_code
_entity_poly.pdbx_strand_id
1 'polypeptide(L)'
;MKILLSNKFYYRRGGDCVCTINLEELLKRKGHEVAIFAMQYPDNIETPWSKYFPGEVKFKPGLGMLEALLRPFGTNEVKRKFTALLDDFCPDIVHLNNIHSQLSPVIAEIAHQKGIKVIWTLHDYKLLCPRYDC
;
A
#
# COMPACT_ATOMS: atom_id res chain seq x y z
N MET A 1 4.83 16.42 -10.70
CA MET A 1 3.63 15.70 -10.27
C MET A 1 3.87 15.10 -8.89
N LYS A 2 2.83 14.98 -8.10
CA LYS A 2 2.84 14.30 -6.80
C LYS A 2 2.34 12.86 -6.97
N ILE A 3 3.17 11.89 -6.64
CA ILE A 3 2.88 10.46 -6.88
C ILE A 3 2.98 9.72 -5.55
N LEU A 4 1.90 9.04 -5.17
CA LEU A 4 1.88 8.17 -4.00
C LEU A 4 2.09 6.72 -4.45
N LEU A 5 3.19 6.12 -4.01
CA LEU A 5 3.45 4.69 -4.22
C LEU A 5 2.97 3.89 -3.01
N SER A 6 2.27 2.79 -3.23
CA SER A 6 1.84 1.91 -2.15
C SER A 6 2.31 0.49 -2.39
N ASN A 7 2.96 -0.09 -1.39
CA ASN A 7 3.40 -1.48 -1.35
C ASN A 7 3.32 -2.01 0.08
N LYS A 8 3.08 -3.30 0.26
CA LYS A 8 3.00 -3.91 1.60
C LYS A 8 4.27 -3.67 2.42
N PHE A 9 5.44 -3.91 1.83
CA PHE A 9 6.75 -3.76 2.48
C PHE A 9 7.51 -2.58 1.88
N TYR A 10 8.24 -1.85 2.72
CA TYR A 10 9.10 -0.75 2.28
C TYR A 10 10.54 -0.97 2.75
N TYR A 11 11.09 -2.15 2.42
CA TYR A 11 12.49 -2.54 2.60
C TYR A 11 12.86 -3.59 1.53
N ARG A 12 14.15 -3.79 1.26
CA ARG A 12 14.63 -4.72 0.22
C ARG A 12 14.43 -6.17 0.66
N ARG A 13 13.31 -6.77 0.30
CA ARG A 13 12.93 -8.15 0.63
C ARG A 13 12.75 -9.02 -0.60
N GLY A 14 12.04 -8.56 -1.58
CA GLY A 14 11.63 -9.32 -2.78
C GLY A 14 11.50 -8.42 -4.00
N GLY A 15 11.16 -9.01 -5.14
CA GLY A 15 11.10 -8.32 -6.42
C GLY A 15 10.16 -7.11 -6.44
N ASP A 16 8.96 -7.25 -5.86
CA ASP A 16 7.97 -6.18 -5.74
C ASP A 16 8.48 -4.99 -4.92
N CYS A 17 9.18 -5.27 -3.80
CA CYS A 17 9.75 -4.25 -2.94
C CYS A 17 10.89 -3.51 -3.62
N VAL A 18 11.80 -4.25 -4.26
CA VAL A 18 12.94 -3.66 -5.01
C VAL A 18 12.42 -2.84 -6.19
N CYS A 19 11.40 -3.33 -6.90
CA CYS A 19 10.76 -2.60 -7.99
C CYS A 19 10.16 -1.27 -7.49
N THR A 20 9.43 -1.29 -6.37
CA THR A 20 8.82 -0.08 -5.79
C THR A 20 9.87 0.93 -5.36
N ILE A 21 10.95 0.51 -4.69
CA ILE A 21 12.04 1.38 -4.25
C ILE A 21 12.77 1.99 -5.44
N ASN A 22 13.09 1.18 -6.46
CA ASN A 22 13.76 1.68 -7.67
C ASN A 22 12.87 2.64 -8.46
N LEU A 23 11.56 2.39 -8.49
CA LEU A 23 10.59 3.29 -9.11
C LEU A 23 10.52 4.64 -8.37
N GLU A 24 10.51 4.62 -7.05
CA GLU A 24 10.57 5.82 -6.23
C GLU A 24 11.82 6.67 -6.56
N GLU A 25 13.00 6.03 -6.57
CA GLU A 25 14.25 6.70 -6.91
C GLU A 25 14.23 7.28 -8.33
N LEU A 26 13.69 6.53 -9.30
CA LEU A 26 13.56 6.99 -10.67
C LEU A 26 12.64 8.20 -10.78
N LEU A 27 11.47 8.16 -10.15
CA LEU A 27 10.51 9.25 -10.18
C LEU A 27 11.08 10.53 -9.52
N LYS A 28 11.76 10.40 -8.38
CA LYS A 28 12.45 11.52 -7.73
C LYS A 28 13.53 12.14 -8.63
N ARG A 29 14.34 11.30 -9.30
CA ARG A 29 15.33 11.76 -10.29
C ARG A 29 14.71 12.47 -11.49
N LYS A 30 13.48 12.14 -11.85
CA LYS A 30 12.70 12.79 -12.90
C LYS A 30 12.00 14.08 -12.43
N GLY A 31 12.21 14.49 -11.18
CA GLY A 31 11.66 15.74 -10.63
C GLY A 31 10.23 15.62 -10.08
N HIS A 32 9.74 14.41 -9.83
CA HIS A 32 8.46 14.19 -9.19
C HIS A 32 8.59 14.19 -7.66
N GLU A 33 7.57 14.69 -6.98
CA GLU A 33 7.41 14.49 -5.54
C GLU A 33 6.81 13.11 -5.28
N VAL A 34 7.44 12.31 -4.42
CA VAL A 34 7.01 10.95 -4.17
C VAL A 34 6.77 10.72 -2.69
N ALA A 35 5.59 10.23 -2.35
CA ALA A 35 5.23 9.71 -1.03
C ALA A 35 5.10 8.18 -1.07
N ILE A 36 5.31 7.55 0.07
CA ILE A 36 5.17 6.10 0.24
C ILE A 36 4.06 5.81 1.25
N PHE A 37 3.27 4.76 0.97
CA PHE A 37 2.36 4.16 1.91
C PHE A 37 2.63 2.65 2.02
N ALA A 38 3.03 2.19 3.19
CA ALA A 38 3.37 0.80 3.44
C ALA A 38 2.90 0.36 4.84
N MET A 39 2.99 -0.94 5.14
CA MET A 39 2.80 -1.44 6.50
C MET A 39 4.01 -1.10 7.37
N GLN A 40 3.77 -0.92 8.67
CA GLN A 40 4.84 -0.67 9.64
C GLN A 40 5.61 -1.95 9.93
N TYR A 41 6.89 -1.97 9.58
CA TYR A 41 7.84 -3.03 9.91
C TYR A 41 9.15 -2.43 10.45
N PRO A 42 9.89 -3.17 11.32
CA PRO A 42 11.16 -2.67 11.88
C PRO A 42 12.23 -2.38 10.83
N ASP A 43 12.21 -3.12 9.72
CA ASP A 43 13.21 -3.03 8.64
C ASP A 43 12.87 -1.97 7.58
N ASN A 44 11.78 -1.23 7.75
CA ASN A 44 11.38 -0.21 6.78
C ASN A 44 12.44 0.87 6.64
N ILE A 45 12.65 1.32 5.40
CA ILE A 45 13.42 2.53 5.12
C ILE A 45 12.72 3.71 5.79
N GLU A 46 13.47 4.56 6.49
CA GLU A 46 12.92 5.76 7.10
C GLU A 46 12.44 6.75 6.04
N THR A 47 11.24 7.27 6.24
CA THR A 47 10.64 8.29 5.38
C THR A 47 9.75 9.22 6.22
N PRO A 48 9.57 10.49 5.81
CA PRO A 48 8.62 11.39 6.47
C PRO A 48 7.18 10.85 6.53
N TRP A 49 6.86 9.90 5.66
CA TRP A 49 5.54 9.28 5.55
C TRP A 49 5.31 8.12 6.50
N SER A 50 6.34 7.63 7.20
CA SER A 50 6.26 6.50 8.13
C SER A 50 5.22 6.68 9.23
N LYS A 51 4.91 7.92 9.61
CA LYS A 51 3.83 8.25 10.57
C LYS A 51 2.44 7.77 10.14
N TYR A 52 2.23 7.58 8.83
CA TYR A 52 0.97 7.09 8.27
C TYR A 52 0.94 5.57 8.07
N PHE A 53 2.03 4.86 8.33
CA PHE A 53 2.06 3.42 8.12
C PHE A 53 1.19 2.70 9.16
N PRO A 54 0.21 1.88 8.73
CA PRO A 54 -0.59 1.09 9.65
C PRO A 54 0.23 -0.05 10.26
N GLY A 55 -0.07 -0.41 11.50
CA GLY A 55 0.51 -1.56 12.18
C GLY A 55 0.04 -2.89 11.58
N GLU A 56 0.84 -3.94 11.76
CA GLU A 56 0.45 -5.28 11.34
C GLU A 56 -0.70 -5.81 12.22
N VAL A 57 -1.75 -6.33 11.59
CA VAL A 57 -2.83 -6.99 12.32
C VAL A 57 -2.33 -8.36 12.80
N LYS A 58 -2.03 -8.46 14.09
CA LYS A 58 -1.70 -9.74 14.75
C LYS A 58 -2.98 -10.47 15.11
N PHE A 59 -3.18 -11.65 14.55
CA PHE A 59 -4.34 -12.49 14.88
C PHE A 59 -4.29 -12.98 16.32
N LYS A 60 -5.36 -12.76 17.07
CA LYS A 60 -5.61 -13.50 18.31
C LYS A 60 -6.34 -14.80 17.96
N PRO A 61 -5.89 -15.97 18.45
CA PRO A 61 -6.60 -17.22 18.26
C PRO A 61 -7.99 -17.11 18.92
N GLY A 62 -9.06 -17.38 18.13
CA GLY A 62 -10.45 -17.34 18.59
C GLY A 62 -11.38 -16.36 17.86
N LEU A 63 -10.89 -15.24 17.37
CA LEU A 63 -11.66 -14.25 16.57
C LEU A 63 -11.21 -14.21 15.10
N GLY A 64 -10.20 -14.99 14.73
CA GLY A 64 -9.50 -14.88 13.45
C GLY A 64 -10.31 -15.18 12.19
N MET A 65 -11.42 -15.95 12.30
CA MET A 65 -12.20 -16.30 11.11
C MET A 65 -13.08 -15.13 10.66
N LEU A 66 -13.65 -14.37 11.59
CA LEU A 66 -14.45 -13.19 11.27
C LEU A 66 -13.57 -12.03 10.76
N GLU A 67 -12.41 -11.84 11.38
CA GLU A 67 -11.43 -10.84 10.93
C GLU A 67 -10.84 -11.20 9.56
N ALA A 68 -10.62 -12.47 9.25
CA ALA A 68 -10.16 -12.93 7.95
C ALA A 68 -11.19 -12.64 6.83
N LEU A 69 -12.49 -12.80 7.13
CA LEU A 69 -13.58 -12.47 6.21
C LEU A 69 -13.71 -10.97 5.96
N LEU A 70 -13.34 -10.12 6.92
CA LEU A 70 -13.39 -8.67 6.81
C LEU A 70 -12.13 -8.05 6.18
N ARG A 71 -11.05 -8.81 5.98
CA ARG A 71 -9.79 -8.35 5.37
C ARG A 71 -9.94 -7.65 4.03
N PRO A 72 -10.75 -8.12 3.08
CA PRO A 72 -10.91 -7.43 1.80
C PRO A 72 -11.44 -6.00 1.95
N PHE A 73 -12.15 -5.71 3.06
CA PHE A 73 -12.71 -4.40 3.34
C PHE A 73 -11.73 -3.43 4.03
N GLY A 74 -10.50 -3.89 4.34
CA GLY A 74 -9.47 -3.11 5.02
C GLY A 74 -9.81 -2.79 6.47
N THR A 75 -8.77 -2.65 7.30
CA THR A 75 -8.98 -2.22 8.69
C THR A 75 -9.31 -0.72 8.75
N ASN A 76 -10.02 -0.32 9.81
CA ASN A 76 -10.30 1.11 10.04
C ASN A 76 -9.01 1.93 10.19
N GLU A 77 -7.93 1.33 10.68
CA GLU A 77 -6.63 1.98 10.78
C GLU A 77 -6.04 2.27 9.39
N VAL A 78 -6.06 1.27 8.48
CA VAL A 78 -5.59 1.46 7.09
C VAL A 78 -6.36 2.57 6.41
N LYS A 79 -7.70 2.54 6.49
CA LYS A 79 -8.56 3.57 5.89
C LYS A 79 -8.23 4.96 6.42
N ARG A 80 -8.17 5.12 7.74
CA ARG A 80 -7.91 6.41 8.40
C ARG A 80 -6.53 6.95 8.04
N LYS A 81 -5.49 6.12 8.14
CA LYS A 81 -4.09 6.53 7.87
C LYS A 81 -3.87 6.84 6.39
N PHE A 82 -4.45 6.03 5.51
CA PHE A 82 -4.37 6.28 4.07
C PHE A 82 -5.08 7.58 3.68
N THR A 83 -6.28 7.81 4.19
CA THR A 83 -7.02 9.05 3.96
C THR A 83 -6.24 10.27 4.47
N ALA A 84 -5.68 10.19 5.69
CA ALA A 84 -4.87 11.28 6.24
C ALA A 84 -3.63 11.58 5.39
N LEU A 85 -2.97 10.56 4.83
CA LEU A 85 -1.85 10.74 3.91
C LEU A 85 -2.30 11.41 2.60
N LEU A 86 -3.44 11.00 2.03
CA LEU A 86 -3.98 11.63 0.83
C LEU A 86 -4.29 13.11 1.04
N ASP A 87 -4.83 13.45 2.20
CA ASP A 87 -5.17 14.84 2.55
C ASP A 87 -3.93 15.72 2.81
N ASP A 88 -2.86 15.15 3.39
CA ASP A 88 -1.60 15.85 3.65
C ASP A 88 -0.77 16.01 2.36
N PHE A 89 -0.62 14.94 1.59
CA PHE A 89 0.24 14.93 0.41
C PHE A 89 -0.45 15.45 -0.86
N CYS A 90 -1.76 15.27 -0.99
CA CYS A 90 -2.56 15.64 -2.17
C CYS A 90 -1.96 15.10 -3.48
N PRO A 91 -1.86 13.78 -3.67
CA PRO A 91 -1.24 13.20 -4.86
C PRO A 91 -2.09 13.41 -6.12
N ASP A 92 -1.43 13.57 -7.26
CA ASP A 92 -2.07 13.53 -8.58
C ASP A 92 -2.38 12.09 -9.00
N ILE A 93 -1.53 11.15 -8.59
CA ILE A 93 -1.62 9.74 -8.92
C ILE A 93 -1.31 8.88 -7.69
N VAL A 94 -2.10 7.83 -7.50
CA VAL A 94 -1.82 6.74 -6.57
C VAL A 94 -1.43 5.50 -7.38
N HIS A 95 -0.21 5.01 -7.18
CA HIS A 95 0.29 3.81 -7.83
C HIS A 95 0.40 2.68 -6.81
N LEU A 96 -0.45 1.68 -6.97
CA LEU A 96 -0.55 0.52 -6.12
C LEU A 96 0.30 -0.63 -6.68
N ASN A 97 1.02 -1.32 -5.81
CA ASN A 97 1.79 -2.51 -6.12
C ASN A 97 1.20 -3.73 -5.38
N ASN A 98 1.95 -4.37 -4.51
CA ASN A 98 1.47 -5.52 -3.74
C ASN A 98 0.74 -5.05 -2.47
N ILE A 99 -0.59 -4.95 -2.54
CA ILE A 99 -1.45 -4.44 -1.45
C ILE A 99 -2.44 -5.48 -0.90
N HIS A 100 -2.56 -6.63 -1.55
CA HIS A 100 -3.68 -7.58 -1.38
C HIS A 100 -3.93 -8.08 0.04
N SER A 101 -2.88 -8.28 0.84
CA SER A 101 -3.00 -9.04 2.08
C SER A 101 -3.17 -8.21 3.35
N GLN A 102 -2.66 -6.98 3.37
CA GLN A 102 -2.64 -6.14 4.57
C GLN A 102 -3.22 -4.74 4.33
N LEU A 103 -2.86 -4.12 3.22
CA LEU A 103 -3.34 -2.77 2.90
C LEU A 103 -4.75 -2.78 2.31
N SER A 104 -5.16 -3.89 1.68
CA SER A 104 -6.48 -4.07 1.07
C SER A 104 -6.76 -3.23 -0.18
N PRO A 105 -7.53 -3.76 -1.14
CA PRO A 105 -8.03 -3.01 -2.29
C PRO A 105 -8.85 -1.77 -1.95
N VAL A 106 -9.35 -1.66 -0.71
CA VAL A 106 -10.12 -0.49 -0.25
C VAL A 106 -9.37 0.83 -0.43
N ILE A 107 -8.02 0.83 -0.41
CA ILE A 107 -7.25 2.05 -0.64
C ILE A 107 -7.38 2.56 -2.08
N ALA A 108 -7.58 1.67 -3.07
CA ALA A 108 -7.88 2.05 -4.44
C ALA A 108 -9.24 2.77 -4.53
N GLU A 109 -10.24 2.22 -3.83
CA GLU A 109 -11.58 2.82 -3.77
C GLU A 109 -11.55 4.20 -3.12
N ILE A 110 -10.86 4.36 -1.99
CA ILE A 110 -10.72 5.65 -1.29
C ILE A 110 -10.06 6.69 -2.20
N ALA A 111 -8.99 6.33 -2.91
CA ALA A 111 -8.33 7.24 -3.85
C ALA A 111 -9.25 7.63 -5.00
N HIS A 112 -9.99 6.66 -5.56
CA HIS A 112 -10.95 6.90 -6.64
C HIS A 112 -12.09 7.81 -6.19
N GLN A 113 -12.66 7.61 -5.00
CA GLN A 113 -13.72 8.46 -4.43
C GLN A 113 -13.27 9.91 -4.23
N LYS A 114 -11.97 10.13 -4.00
CA LYS A 114 -11.36 11.48 -3.93
C LYS A 114 -11.01 12.05 -5.33
N GLY A 115 -11.35 11.37 -6.41
CA GLY A 115 -11.06 11.81 -7.79
C GLY A 115 -9.59 11.67 -8.19
N ILE A 116 -8.78 10.93 -7.43
CA ILE A 116 -7.35 10.72 -7.71
C ILE A 116 -7.21 9.56 -8.71
N LYS A 117 -6.33 9.73 -9.70
CA LYS A 117 -6.02 8.66 -10.66
C LYS A 117 -5.32 7.49 -9.96
N VAL A 118 -5.80 6.29 -10.20
CA VAL A 118 -5.23 5.06 -9.63
C VAL A 118 -4.61 4.22 -10.74
N ILE A 119 -3.36 3.82 -10.53
CA ILE A 119 -2.64 2.82 -11.34
C ILE A 119 -2.35 1.63 -10.43
N TRP A 120 -2.55 0.41 -10.91
CA TRP A 120 -2.26 -0.79 -10.15
C TRP A 120 -1.40 -1.75 -10.96
N THR A 121 -0.15 -1.95 -10.51
CA THR A 121 0.75 -2.95 -11.07
C THR A 121 0.56 -4.27 -10.33
N LEU A 122 0.20 -5.30 -11.08
CA LEU A 122 0.03 -6.65 -10.56
C LEU A 122 1.38 -7.38 -10.62
N HIS A 123 1.90 -7.78 -9.48
CA HIS A 123 3.17 -8.50 -9.34
C HIS A 123 2.98 -10.01 -9.21
N ASP A 124 1.74 -10.47 -9.04
CA ASP A 124 1.40 -11.88 -8.90
C ASP A 124 0.01 -12.18 -9.49
N TYR A 125 -0.35 -13.45 -9.54
CA TYR A 125 -1.63 -13.92 -10.09
C TYR A 125 -2.76 -13.97 -9.04
N LYS A 126 -2.60 -13.37 -7.88
CA LYS A 126 -3.54 -13.50 -6.75
C LYS A 126 -4.96 -13.03 -7.07
N LEU A 127 -5.12 -12.08 -7.96
CA LEU A 127 -6.44 -11.63 -8.43
C LEU A 127 -7.11 -12.62 -9.39
N LEU A 128 -6.33 -13.50 -10.03
CA LEU A 128 -6.80 -14.51 -10.96
C LEU A 128 -6.90 -15.89 -10.31
N CYS A 129 -5.94 -16.20 -9.43
CA CYS A 129 -5.85 -17.48 -8.75
C CYS A 129 -5.42 -17.30 -7.28
N PRO A 130 -6.27 -17.66 -6.31
CA PRO A 130 -5.94 -17.53 -4.88
C PRO A 130 -4.75 -18.40 -4.44
N ARG A 131 -4.42 -19.44 -5.21
CA ARG A 131 -3.36 -20.42 -4.90
C ARG A 131 -2.00 -20.07 -5.50
N TYR A 132 -1.91 -19.06 -6.38
CA TYR A 132 -0.69 -18.63 -7.10
C TYR A 132 -0.09 -19.64 -8.09
N ASP A 133 -0.72 -20.77 -8.36
CA ASP A 133 -0.22 -21.89 -9.14
C ASP A 133 -0.93 -22.06 -10.49
N CYS A 134 -1.51 -20.98 -10.98
CA CYS A 134 -2.15 -20.96 -12.30
C CYS A 134 -1.16 -20.79 -13.44
#